data_e851d13ea27e88c60baf4f0fcd20246e
#
_entry.id   e851d13ea27e88c60baf4f0fcd20246e
#
_cell.length_a   1.000
_cell.length_b   1.000
_cell.length_c   1.000
_cell.angle_alpha   90.00
_cell.angle_beta   90.00
_cell.angle_gamma   90.00
#
_symmetry.space_group_name_H-M   'P 1'
#
loop_
_entity.id
_entity.type
_entity.pdbx_description
1 polymer ?
#
loop_
_entity_poly.entity_id
_entity_poly.type
_entity_poly.pdbx_seq_one_letter_code
_entity_poly.pdbx_strand_id
1 'polypeptide(L)'
;MKATKIRDDIYWVGAIDWSVRNFHGYETGRGSTYNAYLILDEKITLIDATKKTFSDEILSRISSIIDPAKIDYIVCNHLEADHSGSLDAIAQKCPNATIFVSQPNGLKNIAKFCGEHTYQGVKAGDSINIGKRTLKFVPVPMLHWPDSMVTYCPEEK
;
A
#
# COMPACT_ATOMS: atom_id res chain seq x y z
N MET A 1 -2.72 3.79 17.60
CA MET A 1 -2.19 5.08 17.10
C MET A 1 -3.25 5.82 16.29
N LYS A 2 -3.07 7.11 15.97
CA LYS A 2 -4.01 7.85 15.12
C LYS A 2 -3.44 8.03 13.72
N ALA A 3 -4.29 7.91 12.69
CA ALA A 3 -3.96 8.29 11.32
C ALA A 3 -3.84 9.82 11.20
N THR A 4 -3.08 10.27 10.19
CA THR A 4 -2.91 11.70 9.90
C THR A 4 -3.70 12.05 8.66
N LYS A 5 -4.65 12.99 8.76
CA LYS A 5 -5.40 13.48 7.60
C LYS A 5 -4.48 14.28 6.69
N ILE A 6 -4.42 13.92 5.41
CA ILE A 6 -3.62 14.59 4.39
C ILE A 6 -4.50 15.51 3.53
N ARG A 7 -5.64 14.98 3.10
CA ARG A 7 -6.69 15.70 2.36
C ARG A 7 -8.06 15.21 2.82
N ASP A 8 -9.13 15.73 2.25
CA ASP A 8 -10.46 15.22 2.51
C ASP A 8 -10.56 13.77 2.06
N ASP A 9 -10.94 12.91 3.01
CA ASP A 9 -11.08 11.47 2.82
C ASP A 9 -9.77 10.71 2.51
N ILE A 10 -8.59 11.34 2.66
CA ILE A 10 -7.28 10.70 2.47
C ILE A 10 -6.44 10.84 3.75
N TYR A 11 -5.96 9.71 4.25
CA TYR A 11 -5.20 9.63 5.49
C TYR A 11 -3.88 8.90 5.29
N TRP A 12 -2.80 9.45 5.81
CA TRP A 12 -1.56 8.73 5.98
C TRP A 12 -1.70 7.76 7.16
N VAL A 13 -1.42 6.48 6.89
CA VAL A 13 -1.52 5.38 7.86
C VAL A 13 -0.23 4.59 8.00
N GLY A 14 0.85 5.05 7.40
CA GLY A 14 2.16 4.42 7.42
C GLY A 14 2.83 4.38 8.79
N ALA A 15 4.15 4.19 8.80
CA ALA A 15 4.93 4.14 10.04
C ALA A 15 6.19 5.01 9.96
N ILE A 16 6.72 5.42 11.12
CA ILE A 16 8.00 6.11 11.26
C ILE A 16 8.96 5.20 12.00
N ASP A 17 10.00 4.76 11.33
CA ASP A 17 11.07 3.95 11.92
C ASP A 17 12.20 4.85 12.41
N TRP A 18 12.14 5.22 13.68
CA TRP A 18 13.14 6.05 14.34
C TRP A 18 14.47 5.31 14.59
N SER A 19 14.49 3.99 14.44
CA SER A 19 15.64 3.14 14.80
C SER A 19 16.53 2.78 13.62
N VAL A 20 16.03 2.82 12.38
CA VAL A 20 16.82 2.50 11.20
C VAL A 20 17.93 3.54 10.99
N ARG A 21 19.17 3.06 10.77
CA ARG A 21 20.36 3.91 10.58
C ARG A 21 21.03 3.71 9.23
N ASN A 22 20.69 2.63 8.56
CA ASN A 22 21.13 2.34 7.19
C ASN A 22 19.96 1.74 6.42
N PHE A 23 19.62 2.31 5.27
CA PHE A 23 18.59 1.82 4.39
C PHE A 23 19.04 1.97 2.95
N HIS A 24 19.09 0.85 2.20
CA HIS A 24 19.63 0.80 0.83
C HIS A 24 21.06 1.36 0.67
N GLY A 25 21.88 1.20 1.69
CA GLY A 25 23.25 1.74 1.69
C GLY A 25 23.36 3.23 2.00
N TYR A 26 22.27 3.89 2.32
CA TYR A 26 22.26 5.29 2.74
C TYR A 26 22.15 5.40 4.27
N GLU A 27 22.88 6.34 4.84
CA GLU A 27 22.72 6.70 6.25
C GLU A 27 21.38 7.40 6.48
N THR A 28 20.65 6.94 7.49
CA THR A 28 19.35 7.49 7.89
C THR A 28 19.43 8.02 9.32
N GLY A 29 20.18 9.08 9.53
CA GLY A 29 20.48 9.61 10.87
C GLY A 29 19.26 9.95 11.73
N ARG A 30 18.11 10.22 11.10
CA ARG A 30 16.82 10.50 11.75
C ARG A 30 15.78 9.39 11.58
N GLY A 31 16.19 8.21 11.11
CA GLY A 31 15.28 7.13 10.75
C GLY A 31 14.71 7.27 9.34
N SER A 32 13.61 6.58 9.07
CA SER A 32 12.89 6.59 7.79
C SER A 32 11.38 6.50 8.01
N THR A 33 10.61 6.69 6.93
CA THR A 33 9.16 6.48 6.92
C THR A 33 8.80 5.38 5.94
N TYR A 34 7.78 4.61 6.27
CA TYR A 34 7.13 3.66 5.36
C TYR A 34 5.74 4.22 5.08
N ASN A 35 5.53 4.72 3.87
CA ASN A 35 4.35 5.51 3.56
C ASN A 35 3.22 4.62 3.01
N ALA A 36 2.08 4.67 3.68
CA ALA A 36 0.85 4.03 3.25
C ALA A 36 -0.32 5.02 3.41
N TYR A 37 -1.31 4.93 2.53
CA TYR A 37 -2.44 5.86 2.51
C TYR A 37 -3.76 5.12 2.46
N LEU A 38 -4.72 5.57 3.28
CA LEU A 38 -6.10 5.10 3.26
C LEU A 38 -6.98 6.15 2.59
N ILE A 39 -7.70 5.74 1.56
CA ILE A 39 -8.65 6.58 0.81
C ILE A 39 -10.06 6.10 1.13
N LEU A 40 -10.88 7.00 1.70
CA LEU A 40 -12.29 6.77 1.95
C LEU A 40 -13.11 7.27 0.76
N ASP A 41 -13.66 6.33 0.01
CA ASP A 41 -14.54 6.59 -1.12
C ASP A 41 -15.60 5.48 -1.16
N GLU A 42 -16.41 5.37 -2.22
CA GLU A 42 -17.39 4.28 -2.36
C GLU A 42 -16.71 2.90 -2.24
N LYS A 43 -15.48 2.78 -2.76
CA LYS A 43 -14.58 1.67 -2.54
C LYS A 43 -13.39 2.12 -1.68
N ILE A 44 -13.38 1.68 -0.44
CA ILE A 44 -12.32 2.03 0.49
C ILE A 44 -11.02 1.35 0.06
N THR A 45 -9.98 2.14 -0.14
CA THR A 45 -8.73 1.67 -0.75
C THR A 45 -7.53 2.00 0.12
N LEU A 46 -6.70 1.00 0.38
CA LEU A 46 -5.37 1.16 0.99
C LEU A 46 -4.31 1.18 -0.11
N ILE A 47 -3.41 2.14 -0.09
CA ILE A 47 -2.26 2.24 -0.98
C ILE A 47 -1.00 1.92 -0.19
N ASP A 48 -0.30 0.88 -0.59
CA ASP A 48 0.90 0.30 0.04
C ASP A 48 0.70 -0.13 1.51
N ALA A 49 1.74 -0.69 2.07
CA ALA A 49 1.82 -1.14 3.44
C ALA A 49 3.16 -0.68 4.07
N THR A 50 3.68 -1.41 5.04
CA THR A 50 4.89 -1.07 5.77
C THR A 50 5.76 -2.32 5.96
N LYS A 51 6.92 -2.18 6.57
CA LYS A 51 7.68 -3.35 7.06
C LYS A 51 6.85 -4.16 8.05
N LYS A 52 7.07 -5.47 8.08
CA LYS A 52 6.36 -6.42 8.95
C LYS A 52 6.38 -6.03 10.43
N THR A 53 7.48 -5.44 10.91
CA THR A 53 7.64 -4.98 12.29
C THR A 53 6.67 -3.86 12.69
N PHE A 54 6.03 -3.20 11.71
CA PHE A 54 5.05 -2.12 11.93
C PHE A 54 3.61 -2.54 11.61
N SER A 55 3.33 -3.85 11.50
CA SER A 55 1.98 -4.35 11.20
C SER A 55 0.93 -3.86 12.20
N ASP A 56 1.23 -3.88 13.49
CA ASP A 56 0.30 -3.42 14.53
C ASP A 56 0.10 -1.91 14.48
N GLU A 57 1.14 -1.16 14.11
CA GLU A 57 1.07 0.30 14.01
C GLU A 57 0.16 0.74 12.86
N ILE A 58 0.35 0.20 11.64
CA ILE A 58 -0.50 0.51 10.50
C ILE A 58 -1.94 0.07 10.74
N LEU A 59 -2.18 -1.13 11.29
CA LEU A 59 -3.51 -1.60 11.64
C LEU A 59 -4.19 -0.72 12.69
N SER A 60 -3.43 -0.26 13.71
CA SER A 60 -3.95 0.67 14.72
C SER A 60 -4.35 2.02 14.11
N ARG A 61 -3.58 2.54 13.13
CA ARG A 61 -3.93 3.78 12.43
C ARG A 61 -5.15 3.60 11.55
N ILE A 62 -5.25 2.52 10.78
CA ILE A 62 -6.43 2.20 9.98
C ILE A 62 -7.66 2.10 10.89
N SER A 63 -7.57 1.34 11.99
CA SER A 63 -8.67 1.14 12.95
C SER A 63 -9.08 2.43 13.67
N SER A 64 -8.24 3.47 13.68
CA SER A 64 -8.63 4.78 14.21
C SER A 64 -9.59 5.55 13.30
N ILE A 65 -9.78 5.09 12.05
CA ILE A 65 -10.64 5.71 11.03
C ILE A 65 -11.82 4.78 10.70
N ILE A 66 -11.54 3.51 10.42
CA ILE A 66 -12.52 2.51 9.98
C ILE A 66 -12.20 1.14 10.57
N ASP A 67 -13.17 0.23 10.51
CA ASP A 67 -12.90 -1.20 10.65
C ASP A 67 -12.12 -1.68 9.42
N PRO A 68 -10.93 -2.29 9.57
CA PRO A 68 -10.16 -2.82 8.45
C PRO A 68 -10.93 -3.78 7.53
N ALA A 69 -11.91 -4.52 8.07
CA ALA A 69 -12.76 -5.43 7.29
C ALA A 69 -13.59 -4.73 6.20
N LYS A 70 -13.70 -3.39 6.25
CA LYS A 70 -14.39 -2.57 5.25
C LYS A 70 -13.52 -2.17 4.06
N ILE A 71 -12.24 -2.50 4.06
CA ILE A 71 -11.35 -2.22 2.93
C ILE A 71 -11.75 -3.12 1.76
N ASP A 72 -12.08 -2.49 0.62
CA ASP A 72 -12.44 -3.18 -0.62
C ASP A 72 -11.19 -3.50 -1.46
N TYR A 73 -10.24 -2.58 -1.49
CA TYR A 73 -9.05 -2.67 -2.35
C TYR A 73 -7.77 -2.36 -1.58
N ILE A 74 -6.71 -3.09 -1.93
CA ILE A 74 -5.35 -2.80 -1.50
C ILE A 74 -4.51 -2.69 -2.78
N VAL A 75 -3.72 -1.63 -2.92
CA VAL A 75 -2.77 -1.49 -4.01
C VAL A 75 -1.37 -1.68 -3.44
N CYS A 76 -0.63 -2.67 -3.93
CA CYS A 76 0.77 -2.87 -3.61
C CYS A 76 1.61 -2.38 -4.79
N ASN A 77 2.22 -1.19 -4.65
CA ASN A 77 3.02 -0.59 -5.71
C ASN A 77 4.37 -1.28 -5.89
N HIS A 78 4.86 -1.97 -4.85
CA HIS A 78 6.16 -2.61 -4.85
C HIS A 78 6.23 -3.77 -3.85
N LEU A 79 6.94 -4.85 -4.19
CA LEU A 79 7.03 -6.06 -3.36
C LEU A 79 8.13 -6.01 -2.30
N GLU A 80 8.96 -4.97 -2.27
CA GLU A 80 9.97 -4.85 -1.24
C GLU A 80 9.36 -4.72 0.16
N ALA A 81 10.09 -5.20 1.17
CA ALA A 81 9.55 -5.38 2.52
C ALA A 81 9.03 -4.10 3.19
N ASP A 82 9.52 -2.93 2.79
CA ASP A 82 9.04 -1.63 3.29
C ASP A 82 7.69 -1.19 2.70
N HIS A 83 7.28 -1.79 1.58
CA HIS A 83 5.97 -1.61 0.94
C HIS A 83 5.01 -2.79 1.17
N SER A 84 5.53 -4.01 1.33
CA SER A 84 4.72 -5.24 1.36
C SER A 84 4.82 -6.04 2.65
N GLY A 85 5.76 -5.73 3.53
CA GLY A 85 6.08 -6.59 4.68
C GLY A 85 4.93 -6.82 5.67
N SER A 86 4.03 -5.84 5.84
CA SER A 86 2.82 -5.97 6.67
C SER A 86 1.58 -6.37 5.89
N LEU A 87 1.68 -6.55 4.57
CA LEU A 87 0.52 -6.75 3.69
C LEU A 87 -0.28 -8.01 4.04
N ASP A 88 0.38 -9.12 4.35
CA ASP A 88 -0.30 -10.35 4.78
C ASP A 88 -1.12 -10.14 6.05
N ALA A 89 -0.53 -9.50 7.07
CA ALA A 89 -1.23 -9.21 8.32
C ALA A 89 -2.45 -8.29 8.13
N ILE A 90 -2.34 -7.34 7.20
CA ILE A 90 -3.45 -6.43 6.83
C ILE A 90 -4.52 -7.23 6.08
N ALA A 91 -4.14 -7.99 5.06
CA ALA A 91 -5.07 -8.76 4.22
C ALA A 91 -5.89 -9.77 5.03
N GLN A 92 -5.30 -10.39 6.06
CA GLN A 92 -6.02 -11.25 7.00
C GLN A 92 -7.14 -10.52 7.77
N LYS A 93 -7.03 -9.19 7.92
CA LYS A 93 -8.09 -8.36 8.54
C LYS A 93 -9.06 -7.76 7.51
N CYS A 94 -8.77 -7.93 6.22
CA CYS A 94 -9.54 -7.39 5.10
C CYS A 94 -10.06 -8.54 4.20
N PRO A 95 -10.93 -9.43 4.69
CA PRO A 95 -11.24 -10.70 4.03
C PRO A 95 -11.89 -10.56 2.64
N ASN A 96 -12.46 -9.40 2.34
CA ASN A 96 -13.12 -9.12 1.07
C ASN A 96 -12.25 -8.28 0.11
N ALA A 97 -11.04 -7.90 0.53
CA ALA A 97 -10.20 -7.02 -0.27
C ALA A 97 -9.59 -7.73 -1.48
N THR A 98 -9.59 -7.04 -2.62
CA THR A 98 -8.78 -7.42 -3.77
C THR A 98 -7.47 -6.65 -3.74
N ILE A 99 -6.35 -7.34 -3.91
CA ILE A 99 -5.00 -6.74 -3.89
C ILE A 99 -4.52 -6.56 -5.32
N PHE A 100 -4.33 -5.30 -5.72
CA PHE A 100 -3.81 -4.93 -7.04
C PHE A 100 -2.29 -4.84 -7.03
N VAL A 101 -1.64 -5.44 -8.02
CA VAL A 101 -0.19 -5.46 -8.19
C VAL A 101 0.17 -5.32 -9.66
N SER A 102 1.36 -4.85 -9.96
CA SER A 102 1.83 -4.80 -11.35
C SER A 102 1.93 -6.21 -11.97
N GLN A 103 1.69 -6.33 -13.27
CA GLN A 103 1.93 -7.58 -14.00
C GLN A 103 2.95 -7.37 -15.13
N PRO A 104 3.72 -8.42 -15.50
CA PRO A 104 3.64 -9.78 -14.97
C PRO A 104 4.40 -10.01 -13.66
N ASN A 105 5.37 -9.16 -13.31
CA ASN A 105 6.35 -9.46 -12.25
C ASN A 105 5.76 -9.41 -10.83
N GLY A 106 4.95 -8.40 -10.51
CA GLY A 106 4.25 -8.31 -9.23
C GLY A 106 3.34 -9.51 -9.03
N LEU A 107 2.41 -9.74 -9.97
CA LEU A 107 1.43 -10.82 -9.88
C LEU A 107 2.08 -12.21 -9.76
N LYS A 108 3.17 -12.46 -10.49
CA LYS A 108 3.88 -13.76 -10.46
C LYS A 108 4.53 -14.04 -9.10
N ASN A 109 4.87 -13.01 -8.36
CA ASN A 109 5.69 -13.16 -7.17
C ASN A 109 4.97 -12.82 -5.85
N ILE A 110 3.86 -12.04 -5.88
CA ILE A 110 3.22 -11.52 -4.66
C ILE A 110 2.88 -12.60 -3.63
N ALA A 111 2.35 -13.75 -4.05
CA ALA A 111 1.99 -14.84 -3.13
C ALA A 111 3.20 -15.42 -2.38
N LYS A 112 4.41 -15.32 -2.92
CA LYS A 112 5.64 -15.74 -2.24
C LYS A 112 6.04 -14.82 -1.09
N PHE A 113 5.63 -13.55 -1.16
CA PHE A 113 5.93 -12.54 -0.15
C PHE A 113 4.81 -12.39 0.89
N CYS A 114 3.56 -12.52 0.44
CA CYS A 114 2.38 -12.11 1.21
C CYS A 114 1.35 -13.24 1.40
N GLY A 115 1.68 -14.50 1.06
CA GLY A 115 0.74 -15.62 1.19
C GLY A 115 -0.37 -15.62 0.13
N GLU A 116 -1.41 -16.44 0.36
CA GLU A 116 -2.50 -16.63 -0.58
C GLU A 116 -3.69 -15.70 -0.25
N HIS A 117 -3.93 -14.74 -1.15
CA HIS A 117 -5.03 -13.78 -1.09
C HIS A 117 -5.64 -13.58 -2.49
N THR A 118 -6.65 -12.74 -2.60
CA THR A 118 -7.24 -12.39 -3.90
C THR A 118 -6.38 -11.34 -4.59
N TYR A 119 -5.63 -11.74 -5.61
CA TYR A 119 -4.72 -10.86 -6.36
C TYR A 119 -5.25 -10.54 -7.74
N GLN A 120 -5.06 -9.29 -8.18
CA GLN A 120 -5.36 -8.83 -9.53
C GLN A 120 -4.14 -8.09 -10.10
N GLY A 121 -3.65 -8.58 -11.24
CA GLY A 121 -2.57 -7.93 -11.99
C GLY A 121 -3.08 -6.73 -12.78
N VAL A 122 -2.32 -5.63 -12.77
CA VAL A 122 -2.58 -4.43 -13.55
C VAL A 122 -1.37 -4.05 -14.41
N LYS A 123 -1.64 -3.36 -15.54
CA LYS A 123 -0.62 -2.93 -16.52
C LYS A 123 -0.81 -1.46 -16.88
N ALA A 124 0.09 -0.93 -17.68
CA ALA A 124 0.01 0.43 -18.18
C ALA A 124 -1.32 0.70 -18.90
N GLY A 125 -1.99 1.79 -18.52
CA GLY A 125 -3.30 2.18 -19.05
C GLY A 125 -4.50 1.62 -18.28
N ASP A 126 -4.31 0.64 -17.40
CA ASP A 126 -5.38 0.17 -16.53
C ASP A 126 -5.70 1.23 -15.46
N SER A 127 -6.96 1.24 -15.05
CA SER A 127 -7.45 2.08 -13.97
C SER A 127 -8.65 1.45 -13.27
N ILE A 128 -8.89 1.84 -12.03
CA ILE A 128 -10.10 1.48 -11.29
C ILE A 128 -10.80 2.74 -10.81
N ASN A 129 -12.12 2.76 -10.94
CA ASN A 129 -12.94 3.78 -10.30
C ASN A 129 -13.28 3.30 -8.89
N ILE A 130 -13.10 4.19 -7.90
CA ILE A 130 -13.37 3.91 -6.49
C ILE A 130 -14.53 4.75 -5.92
N GLY A 131 -15.22 5.49 -6.80
CA GLY A 131 -16.33 6.37 -6.48
C GLY A 131 -16.11 7.75 -7.10
N LYS A 132 -15.78 8.74 -6.30
CA LYS A 132 -15.44 10.10 -6.77
C LYS A 132 -14.07 10.16 -7.44
N ARG A 133 -13.22 9.16 -7.23
CA ARG A 133 -11.82 9.11 -7.66
C ARG A 133 -11.55 7.92 -8.58
N THR A 134 -10.58 8.10 -9.45
CA THR A 134 -10.05 7.07 -10.33
C THR A 134 -8.58 6.84 -10.03
N LEU A 135 -8.19 5.63 -9.73
CA LEU A 135 -6.79 5.25 -9.55
C LEU A 135 -6.26 4.71 -10.87
N LYS A 136 -5.24 5.37 -11.42
CA LYS A 136 -4.53 4.95 -12.64
C LYS A 136 -3.23 4.27 -12.27
N PHE A 137 -2.95 3.13 -12.89
CA PHE A 137 -1.74 2.36 -12.65
C PHE A 137 -0.67 2.70 -13.69
N VAL A 138 0.50 3.04 -13.20
CA VAL A 138 1.65 3.41 -14.02
C VAL A 138 2.83 2.49 -13.65
N PRO A 139 2.96 1.32 -14.28
CA PRO A 139 4.13 0.47 -14.09
C PRO A 139 5.41 1.21 -14.50
N VAL A 140 6.42 1.14 -13.66
CA VAL A 140 7.73 1.76 -13.85
C VAL A 140 8.83 0.69 -13.64
N PRO A 141 8.83 -0.36 -14.48
CA PRO A 141 9.73 -1.48 -14.29
C PRO A 141 11.19 -1.02 -14.30
N MET A 142 12.00 -1.59 -13.40
CA MET A 142 13.42 -1.25 -13.23
C MET A 142 13.71 0.18 -12.78
N LEU A 143 12.70 0.96 -12.49
CA LEU A 143 12.89 2.20 -11.75
C LEU A 143 12.87 1.88 -10.25
N HIS A 144 13.64 0.99 -9.91
CA HIS A 144 14.15 0.23 -8.80
C HIS A 144 14.03 -1.29 -9.08
N TRP A 145 12.87 -1.96 -8.93
CA TRP A 145 12.67 -3.38 -9.21
C TRP A 145 11.76 -3.61 -10.43
N PRO A 146 11.75 -4.86 -10.98
CA PRO A 146 10.91 -5.19 -12.14
C PRO A 146 9.40 -5.05 -11.91
N ASP A 147 8.94 -5.11 -10.66
CA ASP A 147 7.54 -5.02 -10.25
C ASP A 147 7.09 -3.61 -9.87
N SER A 148 8.00 -2.64 -9.84
CA SER A 148 7.70 -1.27 -9.38
C SER A 148 6.58 -0.62 -10.20
N MET A 149 5.67 0.05 -9.49
CA MET A 149 4.50 0.74 -10.04
C MET A 149 4.22 2.03 -9.25
N VAL A 150 3.57 2.97 -9.87
CA VAL A 150 3.01 4.17 -9.23
C VAL A 150 1.50 4.16 -9.40
N THR A 151 0.78 4.53 -8.35
CA THR A 151 -0.66 4.76 -8.39
C THR A 151 -0.92 6.26 -8.46
N TYR A 152 -1.60 6.72 -9.51
CA TYR A 152 -1.91 8.11 -9.75
C TYR A 152 -3.41 8.39 -9.63
N CYS A 153 -3.78 9.37 -8.82
CA CYS A 153 -5.15 9.84 -8.66
C CYS A 153 -5.28 11.25 -9.28
N PRO A 154 -5.86 11.39 -10.48
CA PRO A 154 -5.95 12.67 -11.19
C PRO A 154 -6.75 13.74 -10.44
N GLU A 155 -7.73 13.32 -9.65
CA GLU A 155 -8.62 14.22 -8.91
C GLU A 155 -7.93 14.91 -7.73
N GLU A 156 -6.75 14.39 -7.31
CA GLU A 156 -6.00 14.86 -6.13
C GLU A 156 -4.73 15.64 -6.48
N LYS A 157 -4.75 16.41 -7.57
CA LYS A 157 -3.61 17.25 -8.02
C LYS A 157 -3.26 18.36 -7.04
#